data_fa8b5fe891e2e8ca43f02b43df81ca4b
#
_entry.id   fa8b5fe891e2e8ca43f02b43df81ca4b
#
_cell.length_a   1.000
_cell.length_b   1.000
_cell.length_c   1.000
_cell.angle_alpha   90.00
_cell.angle_beta   90.00
_cell.angle_gamma   90.00
#
_symmetry.space_group_name_H-M   'P 1'
#
loop_
_entity.id
_entity.type
_entity.pdbx_description
1 polymer ?
#
loop_
_entity_poly.entity_id
_entity_poly.type
_entity_poly.pdbx_seq_one_letter_code
_entity_poly.pdbx_strand_id
1 'polypeptide(L)'
;ADPASSWRAAIQPIVARKIPWAAVFGNHDDEGALSRRDLMAVQQSLPDCLSEPGPENLSGVGNYILDIRASADEQTAARLYCLDSQSYAEPKTDGYGWIQPDQIAWYLEQAQAARAANGGQPLPVLAFFHIPLPEYNEVWDKHSCQGQKQEDVCCPHFNSGFFAALRQGGDVLGTFVGHDH
;
A
#
# COMPACT_ATOMS: atom_id res chain seq x y z
N ALA A 1 -0.32 -15.01 20.31
CA ALA A 1 -0.71 -15.96 19.24
C ALA A 1 0.45 -16.06 18.24
N ASP A 2 0.55 -17.19 17.52
CA ASP A 2 1.53 -17.31 16.43
C ASP A 2 1.11 -16.42 15.26
N PRO A 3 1.95 -15.46 14.83
CA PRO A 3 1.59 -14.51 13.77
C PRO A 3 1.15 -15.20 12.46
N ALA A 4 1.81 -16.30 12.10
CA ALA A 4 1.45 -17.04 10.90
C ALA A 4 0.04 -17.66 10.98
N SER A 5 -0.34 -18.15 12.16
CA SER A 5 -1.70 -18.68 12.41
C SER A 5 -2.74 -17.56 12.36
N SER A 6 -2.44 -16.39 12.88
CA SER A 6 -3.33 -15.22 12.84
C SER A 6 -3.58 -14.77 11.39
N TRP A 7 -2.53 -14.68 10.58
CA TRP A 7 -2.66 -14.37 9.15
C TRP A 7 -3.52 -15.39 8.42
N ARG A 8 -3.25 -16.69 8.61
CA ARG A 8 -4.06 -17.76 7.98
C ARG A 8 -5.53 -17.66 8.37
N ALA A 9 -5.82 -17.39 9.64
CA ALA A 9 -7.19 -17.25 10.12
C ALA A 9 -7.89 -16.03 9.50
N ALA A 10 -7.21 -14.89 9.40
CA ALA A 10 -7.76 -13.68 8.81
C ALA A 10 -8.11 -13.84 7.33
N ILE A 11 -7.28 -14.53 6.56
CA ILE A 11 -7.45 -14.70 5.10
C ILE A 11 -8.33 -15.93 4.76
N GLN A 12 -8.53 -16.86 5.68
CA GLN A 12 -9.29 -18.10 5.43
C GLN A 12 -10.65 -17.88 4.74
N PRO A 13 -11.48 -16.88 5.10
CA PRO A 13 -12.76 -16.67 4.42
C PRO A 13 -12.63 -16.30 2.93
N ILE A 14 -11.54 -15.66 2.54
CA ILE A 14 -11.22 -15.27 1.16
C ILE A 14 -10.74 -16.50 0.39
N VAL A 15 -9.78 -17.23 0.97
CA VAL A 15 -9.24 -18.48 0.42
C VAL A 15 -10.34 -19.53 0.20
N ALA A 16 -11.25 -19.68 1.17
CA ALA A 16 -12.38 -20.63 1.05
C ALA A 16 -13.32 -20.29 -0.13
N ARG A 17 -13.33 -19.04 -0.57
CA ARG A 17 -14.11 -18.58 -1.73
C ARG A 17 -13.32 -18.55 -3.04
N LYS A 18 -12.04 -18.95 -3.00
CA LYS A 18 -11.13 -18.92 -4.16
C LYS A 18 -11.07 -17.53 -4.81
N ILE A 19 -11.01 -16.49 -3.99
CA ILE A 19 -10.89 -15.10 -4.45
C ILE A 19 -9.41 -14.74 -4.44
N PRO A 20 -8.82 -14.30 -5.58
CA PRO A 20 -7.48 -13.73 -5.58
C PRO A 20 -7.39 -12.54 -4.63
N TRP A 21 -6.31 -12.47 -3.87
CA TRP A 21 -6.16 -11.45 -2.85
C TRP A 21 -4.72 -10.94 -2.76
N ALA A 22 -4.59 -9.73 -2.29
CA ALA A 22 -3.32 -9.08 -1.97
C ALA A 22 -3.48 -8.28 -0.68
N ALA A 23 -2.38 -8.04 0.03
CA ALA A 23 -2.41 -7.29 1.27
C ALA A 23 -1.18 -6.38 1.39
N VAL A 24 -1.36 -5.26 2.08
CA VAL A 24 -0.29 -4.40 2.58
C VAL A 24 -0.10 -4.65 4.08
N PHE A 25 1.10 -4.45 4.59
CA PHE A 25 1.38 -4.58 6.01
C PHE A 25 0.93 -3.35 6.81
N GLY A 26 0.39 -3.62 8.00
CA GLY A 26 0.14 -2.63 9.04
C GLY A 26 1.33 -2.50 9.99
N ASN A 27 1.27 -1.50 10.87
CA ASN A 27 2.33 -1.21 11.83
C ASN A 27 2.47 -2.25 12.95
N HIS A 28 1.44 -3.06 13.19
CA HIS A 28 1.43 -4.12 14.20
C HIS A 28 1.80 -5.51 13.69
N ASP A 29 1.92 -5.69 12.39
CA ASP A 29 2.10 -7.03 11.80
C ASP A 29 3.43 -7.68 12.23
N ASP A 30 4.50 -6.90 12.36
CA ASP A 30 5.84 -7.36 12.70
C ASP A 30 6.22 -7.13 14.17
N GLU A 31 5.26 -6.85 15.06
CA GLU A 31 5.49 -6.77 16.51
C GLU A 31 5.72 -8.15 17.18
N GLY A 32 5.48 -9.22 16.45
CA GLY A 32 5.64 -10.59 16.92
C GLY A 32 7.04 -11.16 16.68
N ALA A 33 7.10 -12.48 16.59
CA ALA A 33 8.34 -13.23 16.36
C ALA A 33 8.78 -13.29 14.88
N LEU A 34 7.91 -12.89 13.95
CA LEU A 34 8.16 -12.95 12.50
C LEU A 34 8.41 -11.55 11.96
N SER A 35 9.43 -11.43 11.13
CA SER A 35 9.67 -10.22 10.35
C SER A 35 8.62 -10.05 9.23
N ARG A 36 8.50 -8.86 8.65
CA ARG A 36 7.65 -8.64 7.45
C ARG A 36 8.04 -9.56 6.30
N ARG A 37 9.31 -9.88 6.15
CA ARG A 37 9.78 -10.82 5.12
C ARG A 37 9.30 -12.24 5.38
N ASP A 38 9.30 -12.69 6.63
CA ASP A 38 8.75 -14.00 7.02
C ASP A 38 7.22 -14.03 6.83
N LEU A 39 6.54 -12.95 7.20
CA LEU A 39 5.08 -12.81 7.00
C LEU A 39 4.71 -12.77 5.51
N MET A 40 5.50 -12.13 4.67
CA MET A 40 5.33 -12.18 3.22
C MET A 40 5.45 -13.61 2.69
N ALA A 41 6.42 -14.38 3.17
CA ALA A 41 6.53 -15.80 2.81
C ALA A 41 5.31 -16.61 3.29
N VAL A 42 4.75 -16.28 4.45
CA VAL A 42 3.49 -16.88 4.92
C VAL A 42 2.34 -16.52 3.98
N GLN A 43 2.17 -15.27 3.59
CA GLN A 43 1.14 -14.85 2.63
C GLN A 43 1.28 -15.60 1.31
N GLN A 44 2.47 -15.64 0.73
CA GLN A 44 2.75 -16.32 -0.55
C GLN A 44 2.56 -17.84 -0.49
N SER A 45 2.60 -18.44 0.70
CA SER A 45 2.28 -19.87 0.89
C SER A 45 0.79 -20.19 0.82
N LEU A 46 -0.08 -19.18 0.84
CA LEU A 46 -1.53 -19.34 0.84
C LEU A 46 -2.09 -19.30 -0.58
N PRO A 47 -3.17 -20.06 -0.87
CA PRO A 47 -3.78 -20.06 -2.19
C PRO A 47 -4.25 -18.66 -2.64
N ASP A 48 -4.17 -18.43 -3.95
CA ASP A 48 -4.67 -17.23 -4.63
C ASP A 48 -4.05 -15.91 -4.13
N CYS A 49 -2.91 -15.97 -3.42
CA CYS A 49 -2.15 -14.81 -2.99
C CYS A 49 -1.46 -14.13 -4.18
N LEU A 50 -1.66 -12.83 -4.31
CA LEU A 50 -1.02 -11.97 -5.31
C LEU A 50 0.00 -11.00 -4.68
N SER A 51 0.18 -11.06 -3.35
CA SER A 51 1.18 -10.22 -2.67
C SER A 51 2.59 -10.59 -3.09
N GLU A 52 3.43 -9.58 -3.28
CA GLU A 52 4.83 -9.74 -3.66
C GLU A 52 5.75 -8.98 -2.68
N PRO A 53 6.97 -9.46 -2.43
CA PRO A 53 7.90 -8.78 -1.53
C PRO A 53 8.37 -7.42 -2.07
N GLY A 54 8.32 -7.24 -3.38
CA GLY A 54 8.86 -6.08 -4.07
C GLY A 54 10.38 -6.11 -4.24
N PRO A 55 10.97 -5.04 -4.80
CA PRO A 55 12.39 -4.91 -4.99
C PRO A 55 13.17 -4.91 -3.67
N GLU A 56 14.26 -5.67 -3.59
CA GLU A 56 15.07 -5.82 -2.37
C GLU A 56 15.79 -4.54 -1.94
N ASN A 57 16.02 -3.64 -2.88
CA ASN A 57 16.69 -2.36 -2.66
C ASN A 57 15.75 -1.22 -2.25
N LEU A 58 14.46 -1.50 -2.07
CA LEU A 58 13.51 -0.54 -1.54
C LEU A 58 13.30 -0.71 -0.03
N SER A 59 13.05 0.41 0.63
CA SER A 59 12.65 0.43 2.02
C SER A 59 11.33 -0.33 2.23
N GLY A 60 11.28 -1.18 3.25
CA GLY A 60 10.12 -1.99 3.58
C GLY A 60 10.00 -3.29 2.78
N VAL A 61 8.87 -3.98 2.94
CA VAL A 61 8.53 -5.25 2.29
C VAL A 61 7.09 -5.20 1.80
N GLY A 62 6.85 -5.53 0.54
CA GLY A 62 5.51 -5.47 -0.03
C GLY A 62 5.26 -4.20 -0.84
N ASN A 63 6.29 -3.69 -1.51
CA ASN A 63 6.15 -2.63 -2.51
C ASN A 63 5.99 -3.29 -3.89
N TYR A 64 4.77 -3.40 -4.38
CA TYR A 64 4.51 -4.11 -5.65
C TYR A 64 3.35 -3.48 -6.42
N ILE A 65 3.23 -3.92 -7.69
CA ILE A 65 2.21 -3.46 -8.62
C ILE A 65 1.42 -4.66 -9.11
N LEU A 66 0.10 -4.54 -9.10
CA LEU A 66 -0.79 -5.49 -9.76
C LEU A 66 -1.43 -4.82 -10.98
N ASP A 67 -1.22 -5.41 -12.14
CA ASP A 67 -1.83 -4.95 -13.38
C ASP A 67 -3.21 -5.58 -13.57
N ILE A 68 -4.23 -4.75 -13.74
CA ILE A 68 -5.57 -5.16 -14.13
C ILE A 68 -5.61 -5.13 -15.66
N ARG A 69 -5.84 -6.29 -16.26
CA ARG A 69 -5.89 -6.45 -17.72
C ARG A 69 -7.28 -6.26 -18.26
N ALA A 70 -7.38 -5.64 -19.42
CA ALA A 70 -8.63 -5.57 -20.16
C ALA A 70 -8.98 -6.97 -20.72
N SER A 71 -10.26 -7.31 -20.73
CA SER A 71 -10.73 -8.61 -21.23
C SER A 71 -10.64 -8.78 -22.75
N ALA A 72 -10.53 -7.65 -23.49
CA ALA A 72 -10.59 -7.67 -24.93
C ALA A 72 -9.23 -7.95 -25.62
N ASP A 73 -8.14 -7.46 -25.06
CA ASP A 73 -6.81 -7.46 -25.69
C ASP A 73 -5.65 -7.76 -24.72
N GLU A 74 -5.98 -8.05 -23.47
CA GLU A 74 -5.03 -8.28 -22.38
C GLU A 74 -4.06 -7.11 -22.09
N GLN A 75 -4.31 -5.93 -22.64
CA GLN A 75 -3.53 -4.75 -22.28
C GLN A 75 -3.83 -4.33 -20.84
N THR A 76 -2.85 -3.70 -20.20
CA THR A 76 -3.05 -3.15 -18.84
C THR A 76 -4.06 -2.00 -18.92
N ALA A 77 -5.21 -2.18 -18.28
CA ALA A 77 -6.30 -1.20 -18.21
C ALA A 77 -6.20 -0.29 -16.97
N ALA A 78 -5.66 -0.81 -15.87
CA ALA A 78 -5.46 -0.09 -14.62
C ALA A 78 -4.35 -0.75 -13.79
N ARG A 79 -3.87 -0.05 -12.75
CA ARG A 79 -2.87 -0.55 -11.81
C ARG A 79 -3.28 -0.38 -10.37
N LEU A 80 -2.86 -1.32 -9.54
CA LEU A 80 -2.92 -1.20 -8.08
C LEU A 80 -1.47 -1.13 -7.57
N TYR A 81 -1.12 -0.03 -6.92
CA TYR A 81 0.12 0.07 -6.18
C TYR A 81 -0.12 -0.35 -4.73
N CYS A 82 0.64 -1.32 -4.27
CA CYS A 82 0.71 -1.72 -2.88
C CYS A 82 2.05 -1.25 -2.32
N LEU A 83 2.03 -0.52 -1.22
CA LEU A 83 3.21 0.12 -0.65
C LEU A 83 3.30 -0.17 0.86
N ASP A 84 4.50 -0.46 1.32
CA ASP A 84 4.79 -0.58 2.74
C ASP A 84 5.02 0.80 3.35
N SER A 85 4.08 1.28 4.17
CA SER A 85 4.19 2.56 4.87
C SER A 85 5.01 2.48 6.15
N GLN A 86 5.76 1.39 6.35
CA GLN A 86 6.55 1.08 7.55
C GLN A 86 5.69 0.84 8.80
N SER A 87 6.34 0.72 9.97
CA SER A 87 5.66 0.56 11.27
C SER A 87 5.73 1.85 12.07
N TYR A 88 6.91 2.15 12.62
CA TYR A 88 7.17 3.30 13.47
C TYR A 88 8.39 4.06 12.96
N ALA A 89 8.47 5.33 13.29
CA ALA A 89 9.65 6.15 13.06
C ALA A 89 10.82 5.65 13.94
N GLU A 90 12.06 5.97 13.53
CA GLU A 90 13.22 5.78 14.39
C GLU A 90 13.83 7.16 14.73
N PRO A 91 13.85 7.57 15.98
CA PRO A 91 13.39 6.84 17.17
C PRO A 91 11.85 6.72 17.23
N LYS A 92 11.33 5.70 17.90
CA LYS A 92 9.87 5.46 18.03
C LYS A 92 9.07 6.62 18.65
N THR A 93 9.74 7.52 19.34
CA THR A 93 9.15 8.75 19.89
C THR A 93 8.66 9.72 18.82
N ASP A 94 9.10 9.56 17.58
CA ASP A 94 8.71 10.42 16.46
C ASP A 94 7.43 9.95 15.75
N GLY A 95 6.73 8.98 16.35
CA GLY A 95 5.43 8.50 15.87
C GLY A 95 5.54 7.36 14.85
N TYR A 96 4.69 7.42 13.83
CA TYR A 96 4.58 6.37 12.82
C TYR A 96 5.61 6.51 11.70
N GLY A 97 5.89 5.39 11.03
CA GLY A 97 6.66 5.35 9.81
C GLY A 97 5.95 6.05 8.64
N TRP A 98 6.64 6.20 7.54
CA TRP A 98 6.14 6.87 6.33
C TRP A 98 6.72 6.24 5.06
N ILE A 99 6.10 6.55 3.91
CA ILE A 99 6.65 6.17 2.60
C ILE A 99 7.99 6.87 2.39
N GLN A 100 9.05 6.09 2.20
CA GLN A 100 10.44 6.55 2.15
C GLN A 100 10.78 7.19 0.78
N PRO A 101 11.84 8.01 0.70
CA PRO A 101 12.24 8.68 -0.55
C PRO A 101 12.54 7.72 -1.72
N ASP A 102 13.10 6.55 -1.44
CA ASP A 102 13.38 5.52 -2.45
C ASP A 102 12.10 4.89 -3.00
N GLN A 103 11.09 4.68 -2.15
CA GLN A 103 9.76 4.23 -2.57
C GLN A 103 9.05 5.29 -3.44
N ILE A 104 9.21 6.58 -3.09
CA ILE A 104 8.68 7.70 -3.88
C ILE A 104 9.35 7.76 -5.26
N ALA A 105 10.67 7.63 -5.31
CA ALA A 105 11.41 7.59 -6.56
C ALA A 105 10.97 6.41 -7.44
N TRP A 106 10.87 5.23 -6.84
CA TRP A 106 10.38 4.04 -7.52
C TRP A 106 8.96 4.24 -8.09
N TYR A 107 8.03 4.78 -7.30
CA TYR A 107 6.68 5.08 -7.79
C TYR A 107 6.71 5.98 -9.03
N LEU A 108 7.48 7.09 -8.99
CA LEU A 108 7.57 8.03 -10.10
C LEU A 108 8.17 7.38 -11.36
N GLU A 109 9.17 6.53 -11.20
CA GLU A 109 9.75 5.75 -12.31
C GLU A 109 8.70 4.80 -12.92
N GLN A 110 7.94 4.08 -12.09
CA GLN A 110 6.90 3.17 -12.56
C GLN A 110 5.76 3.91 -13.27
N ALA A 111 5.33 5.04 -12.73
CA ALA A 111 4.30 5.90 -13.34
C ALA A 111 4.76 6.43 -14.71
N GLN A 112 6.01 6.88 -14.80
CA GLN A 112 6.59 7.36 -16.07
C GLN A 112 6.71 6.23 -17.11
N ALA A 113 7.18 5.06 -16.70
CA ALA A 113 7.31 3.90 -17.57
C ALA A 113 5.94 3.44 -18.10
N ALA A 114 4.93 3.38 -17.21
CA ALA A 114 3.57 3.04 -17.59
C ALA A 114 2.98 4.03 -18.60
N ARG A 115 3.15 5.32 -18.34
CA ARG A 115 2.70 6.38 -19.27
C ARG A 115 3.37 6.25 -20.64
N ALA A 116 4.69 6.00 -20.68
CA ALA A 116 5.41 5.81 -21.93
C ALA A 116 4.88 4.58 -22.71
N ALA A 117 4.64 3.47 -22.02
CA ALA A 117 4.08 2.25 -22.61
C ALA A 117 2.64 2.42 -23.08
N ASN A 118 1.88 3.33 -22.46
CA ASN A 118 0.48 3.64 -22.81
C ASN A 118 0.34 4.85 -23.76
N GLY A 119 1.25 5.01 -24.70
CA GLY A 119 1.18 6.07 -25.70
C GLY A 119 1.22 7.50 -25.15
N GLY A 120 1.86 7.70 -23.99
CA GLY A 120 1.98 9.00 -23.32
C GLY A 120 0.81 9.36 -22.41
N GLN A 121 -0.21 8.50 -22.30
CA GLN A 121 -1.36 8.72 -21.43
C GLN A 121 -1.17 7.98 -20.09
N PRO A 122 -1.53 8.58 -18.95
CA PRO A 122 -1.49 7.89 -17.67
C PRO A 122 -2.51 6.74 -17.65
N LEU A 123 -2.14 5.62 -17.03
CA LEU A 123 -3.10 4.58 -16.68
C LEU A 123 -3.85 4.97 -15.40
N PRO A 124 -5.13 4.57 -15.23
CA PRO A 124 -5.81 4.73 -13.95
C PRO A 124 -5.14 3.89 -12.86
N VAL A 125 -4.86 4.49 -11.72
CA VAL A 125 -4.17 3.84 -10.59
C VAL A 125 -4.96 4.02 -9.30
N LEU A 126 -4.99 2.97 -8.47
CA LEU A 126 -5.35 3.04 -7.06
C LEU A 126 -4.11 2.66 -6.23
N ALA A 127 -3.85 3.41 -5.16
CA ALA A 127 -2.72 3.14 -4.28
C ALA A 127 -3.20 2.69 -2.89
N PHE A 128 -2.59 1.64 -2.37
CA PHE A 128 -2.91 1.00 -1.09
C PHE A 128 -1.69 1.03 -0.18
N PHE A 129 -1.86 1.54 1.01
CA PHE A 129 -0.84 1.53 2.08
C PHE A 129 -1.55 1.66 3.42
N HIS A 130 -0.88 1.38 4.54
CA HIS A 130 -1.55 1.27 5.83
C HIS A 130 -1.66 2.61 6.56
N ILE A 131 -0.53 3.28 6.80
CA ILE A 131 -0.48 4.51 7.59
C ILE A 131 -0.88 5.70 6.72
N PRO A 132 -1.92 6.48 7.10
CA PRO A 132 -2.42 7.58 6.29
C PRO A 132 -1.39 8.70 6.11
N LEU A 133 -1.53 9.47 5.03
CA LEU A 133 -0.73 10.67 4.79
C LEU A 133 -1.24 11.84 5.64
N PRO A 134 -0.39 12.81 6.00
CA PRO A 134 -0.81 14.01 6.72
C PRO A 134 -1.94 14.78 6.03
N GLU A 135 -2.04 14.71 4.70
CA GLU A 135 -3.06 15.37 3.90
C GLU A 135 -4.49 14.84 4.16
N TYR A 136 -4.65 13.66 4.75
CA TYR A 136 -5.97 13.16 5.16
C TYR A 136 -6.65 14.08 6.19
N ASN A 137 -5.87 14.73 7.08
CA ASN A 137 -6.39 15.76 7.97
C ASN A 137 -7.00 16.94 7.20
N GLU A 138 -6.28 17.43 6.18
CA GLU A 138 -6.77 18.53 5.36
C GLU A 138 -8.06 18.19 4.62
N VAL A 139 -8.13 17.00 4.05
CA VAL A 139 -9.34 16.53 3.34
C VAL A 139 -10.52 16.45 4.31
N TRP A 140 -10.31 15.88 5.50
CA TRP A 140 -11.38 15.78 6.50
C TRP A 140 -11.88 17.12 6.99
N ASP A 141 -10.97 18.07 7.25
CA ASP A 141 -11.30 19.36 7.85
C ASP A 141 -11.91 20.36 6.86
N LYS A 142 -11.53 20.26 5.56
CA LYS A 142 -11.85 21.30 4.57
C LYS A 142 -12.77 20.83 3.44
N HIS A 143 -13.03 19.55 3.32
CA HIS A 143 -13.82 18.99 2.23
C HIS A 143 -15.03 18.19 2.72
N SER A 144 -16.01 18.00 1.85
CA SER A 144 -17.15 17.15 2.13
C SER A 144 -16.72 15.68 2.16
N CYS A 145 -16.79 15.05 3.31
CA CYS A 145 -16.49 13.66 3.53
C CYS A 145 -17.76 12.85 3.81
N GLN A 146 -17.75 11.58 3.42
CA GLN A 146 -18.81 10.63 3.76
C GLN A 146 -18.24 9.58 4.70
N GLY A 147 -18.96 9.26 5.77
CA GLY A 147 -18.56 8.27 6.76
C GLY A 147 -18.44 8.82 8.17
N GLN A 148 -17.72 8.10 9.00
CA GLN A 148 -17.48 8.46 10.40
C GLN A 148 -15.98 8.41 10.67
N LYS A 149 -15.48 9.41 11.40
CA LYS A 149 -14.12 9.43 11.96
C LYS A 149 -14.27 9.28 13.47
N GLN A 150 -13.75 8.18 14.02
CA GLN A 150 -13.87 7.87 15.46
C GLN A 150 -12.63 8.31 16.25
N GLU A 151 -11.52 8.56 15.60
CA GLU A 151 -10.28 9.04 16.20
C GLU A 151 -9.59 10.05 15.26
N ASP A 152 -8.53 10.70 15.73
CA ASP A 152 -7.73 11.59 14.89
C ASP A 152 -6.94 10.79 13.85
N VAL A 153 -6.61 11.42 12.71
CA VAL A 153 -5.79 10.80 11.68
C VAL A 153 -4.40 10.52 12.25
N CYS A 154 -4.10 9.24 12.44
CA CYS A 154 -2.84 8.77 13.04
C CYS A 154 -1.71 8.73 11.98
N CYS A 155 -1.42 9.88 11.39
CA CYS A 155 -0.39 10.02 10.38
C CYS A 155 1.02 10.24 10.98
N PRO A 156 2.09 10.06 10.18
CA PRO A 156 3.44 10.41 10.59
C PRO A 156 3.57 11.89 10.97
N HIS A 157 4.46 12.20 11.91
CA HIS A 157 4.84 13.60 12.18
C HIS A 157 5.64 14.22 11.02
N PHE A 158 6.27 13.40 10.22
CA PHE A 158 7.05 13.80 9.05
C PHE A 158 6.23 13.63 7.76
N ASN A 159 6.09 14.69 6.97
CA ASN A 159 5.51 14.62 5.64
C ASN A 159 6.61 14.31 4.61
N SER A 160 6.61 13.11 4.05
CA SER A 160 7.60 12.69 3.06
C SER A 160 7.44 13.32 1.68
N GLY A 161 6.34 14.04 1.44
CA GLY A 161 6.00 14.58 0.13
C GLY A 161 5.39 13.55 -0.83
N PHE A 162 4.98 12.37 -0.35
CA PHE A 162 4.40 11.35 -1.21
C PHE A 162 3.13 11.82 -1.92
N PHE A 163 2.27 12.60 -1.26
CA PHE A 163 1.11 13.21 -1.92
C PHE A 163 1.52 14.08 -3.12
N ALA A 164 2.56 14.89 -2.97
CA ALA A 164 3.08 15.71 -4.08
C ALA A 164 3.57 14.83 -5.24
N ALA A 165 4.23 13.71 -4.93
CA ALA A 165 4.66 12.74 -5.94
C ALA A 165 3.48 12.08 -6.66
N LEU A 166 2.41 11.71 -5.95
CA LEU A 166 1.17 11.18 -6.56
C LEU A 166 0.56 12.21 -7.53
N ARG A 167 0.56 13.49 -7.15
CA ARG A 167 0.10 14.58 -8.03
C ARG A 167 1.01 14.78 -9.25
N GLN A 168 2.31 14.60 -9.08
CA GLN A 168 3.30 14.69 -10.17
C GLN A 168 3.17 13.51 -11.14
N GLY A 169 2.99 12.28 -10.66
CA GLY A 169 2.72 11.10 -11.47
C GLY A 169 1.45 11.28 -12.30
N GLY A 170 0.39 11.81 -11.68
CA GLY A 170 -0.85 12.20 -12.34
C GLY A 170 -1.70 11.03 -12.81
N ASP A 171 -1.45 9.83 -12.29
CA ASP A 171 -2.12 8.57 -12.62
C ASP A 171 -3.03 8.08 -11.50
N VAL A 172 -2.74 8.45 -10.24
CA VAL A 172 -3.47 7.96 -9.06
C VAL A 172 -4.81 8.67 -8.91
N LEU A 173 -5.88 7.89 -8.98
CA LEU A 173 -7.27 8.34 -8.82
C LEU A 173 -7.74 8.32 -7.37
N GLY A 174 -7.14 7.48 -6.54
CA GLY A 174 -7.49 7.34 -5.13
C GLY A 174 -6.45 6.59 -4.34
N THR A 175 -6.39 6.90 -3.05
CA THR A 175 -5.57 6.20 -2.06
C THR A 175 -6.45 5.53 -1.02
N PHE A 176 -6.05 4.35 -0.59
CA PHE A 176 -6.76 3.54 0.40
C PHE A 176 -5.81 3.23 1.54
N VAL A 177 -6.24 3.54 2.74
CA VAL A 177 -5.46 3.34 3.96
C VAL A 177 -6.26 2.53 4.98
N GLY A 178 -5.55 1.96 5.96
CA GLY A 178 -6.11 1.39 7.17
C GLY A 178 -5.80 2.26 8.36
N HIS A 179 -5.36 1.65 9.46
CA HIS A 179 -4.74 2.23 10.64
C HIS A 179 -5.72 2.94 11.58
N ASP A 180 -6.48 3.91 11.10
CA ASP A 180 -7.44 4.66 11.90
C ASP A 180 -8.75 3.87 12.08
N HIS A 181 -9.32 3.89 13.30
CA HIS A 181 -10.54 3.16 13.69
C HIS A 181 -11.80 4.03 13.70
#